data_87c7ba62afcbed90e61d17f13cce98ce
#
_entry.id   87c7ba62afcbed90e61d17f13cce98ce
#
_cell.length_a   1.000
_cell.length_b   1.000
_cell.length_c   1.000
_cell.angle_alpha   90.00
_cell.angle_beta   90.00
_cell.angle_gamma   90.00
#
_symmetry.space_group_name_H-M   'P 1'
#
loop_
_entity.id
_entity.type
_entity.pdbx_description
1 polymer ?
#
loop_
_entity_poly.entity_id
_entity_poly.type
_entity_poly.pdbx_seq_one_letter_code
_entity_poly.pdbx_strand_id
1 'polypeptide(L)'
;MKKNRTSLYLFILSALLAAGIGCYWYNAGLDGIIVLNAAAAVFIAGLPLPYMLGKLLPYTRGSRQARKNDITLASDSQLAEIGNIDTLILTRHGVVTEGHPYVANLYPAGISPNALLSLAASAEKQATHPLGRAIYETASQRGLQLIEASTFNEIPGCGVEAIVGRNSLRVGSLAWLKREGIDISAELITKNDQLAQKGHWTVFVANGKYCRGIIAIDDALSDDTLKAIRKLKRQQIHLVMLTRENKRTANTVAKKAGLDAAQGQLTTEGKLREIQLLKARGTGVAFVGRGPVNPEIAKAVDVLIELAPATKTIVTATEMNAVDLPAQPQNPHAIYLRSGLLWDFAALQEIGKQTLGRIKLNKLISLITFLLILPPAAGAFYAFGVPFLPAWGALAGQGLALILVTINSLR
;
A
#
# COMPACT_ATOMS: atom_id res chain seq x y z
N MET A 1 18.69 -4.81 -7.59
CA MET A 1 19.04 -3.98 -8.77
C MET A 1 18.99 -4.82 -10.04
N LYS A 2 17.85 -4.86 -10.76
CA LYS A 2 17.87 -5.33 -12.16
C LYS A 2 18.60 -4.25 -12.97
N LYS A 3 19.91 -4.48 -13.22
CA LYS A 3 20.74 -3.63 -14.06
C LYS A 3 19.98 -3.36 -15.37
N ASN A 4 19.92 -2.11 -15.77
CA ASN A 4 19.19 -1.61 -16.94
C ASN A 4 19.86 -2.15 -18.24
N ARG A 5 19.71 -3.45 -18.49
CA ARG A 5 20.31 -4.13 -19.65
C ARG A 5 19.73 -3.61 -20.97
N THR A 6 18.51 -3.07 -20.93
CA THR A 6 17.82 -2.54 -22.12
C THR A 6 18.59 -1.42 -22.82
N SER A 7 19.15 -0.47 -22.06
CA SER A 7 19.95 0.63 -22.67
C SER A 7 21.27 0.14 -23.27
N LEU A 8 21.90 -0.85 -22.66
CA LEU A 8 23.09 -1.48 -23.20
C LEU A 8 22.79 -2.22 -24.52
N TYR A 9 21.66 -2.96 -24.55
CA TYR A 9 21.25 -3.63 -25.80
C TYR A 9 20.93 -2.65 -26.92
N LEU A 10 20.26 -1.53 -26.62
CA LEU A 10 19.98 -0.49 -27.62
C LEU A 10 21.25 0.19 -28.12
N PHE A 11 22.24 0.41 -27.24
CA PHE A 11 23.54 0.96 -27.64
C PHE A 11 24.30 0.00 -28.57
N ILE A 12 24.36 -1.30 -28.23
CA ILE A 12 24.99 -2.32 -29.08
C ILE A 12 24.25 -2.42 -30.42
N LEU A 13 22.93 -2.39 -30.42
CA LEU A 13 22.12 -2.43 -31.64
C LEU A 13 22.41 -1.23 -32.54
N SER A 14 22.56 -0.02 -32.00
CA SER A 14 22.90 1.16 -32.79
C SER A 14 24.27 1.09 -33.41
N ALA A 15 25.25 0.50 -32.71
CA ALA A 15 26.60 0.25 -33.27
C ALA A 15 26.59 -0.78 -34.39
N LEU A 16 25.85 -1.88 -34.22
CA LEU A 16 25.70 -2.91 -35.24
C LEU A 16 24.99 -2.39 -36.50
N LEU A 17 23.92 -1.59 -36.32
CA LEU A 17 23.21 -0.94 -37.43
C LEU A 17 24.13 0.03 -38.20
N ALA A 18 24.90 0.86 -37.48
CA ALA A 18 25.84 1.77 -38.09
C ALA A 18 26.93 1.05 -38.89
N ALA A 19 27.50 -0.04 -38.34
CA ALA A 19 28.47 -0.88 -39.04
C ALA A 19 27.87 -1.54 -40.30
N GLY A 20 26.65 -2.10 -40.17
CA GLY A 20 25.96 -2.75 -41.30
C GLY A 20 25.63 -1.79 -42.42
N ILE A 21 25.13 -0.57 -42.12
CA ILE A 21 24.87 0.46 -43.14
C ILE A 21 26.18 0.96 -43.77
N GLY A 22 27.24 1.14 -42.98
CA GLY A 22 28.56 1.48 -43.51
C GLY A 22 29.09 0.43 -44.48
N CYS A 23 29.04 -0.84 -44.11
CA CYS A 23 29.46 -1.95 -45.00
C CYS A 23 28.59 -2.01 -46.25
N TYR A 24 27.29 -1.85 -46.17
CA TYR A 24 26.38 -1.87 -47.30
C TYR A 24 26.74 -0.79 -48.33
N TRP A 25 26.90 0.46 -47.92
CA TRP A 25 27.17 1.58 -48.81
C TRP A 25 28.62 1.58 -49.33
N TYR A 26 29.58 1.08 -48.55
CA TYR A 26 30.93 0.88 -49.02
C TYR A 26 30.98 -0.14 -50.19
N ASN A 27 30.27 -1.28 -50.05
CA ASN A 27 30.15 -2.27 -51.11
C ASN A 27 29.33 -1.76 -52.32
N ALA A 28 28.46 -0.79 -52.13
CA ALA A 28 27.73 -0.11 -53.20
C ALA A 28 28.60 0.90 -53.98
N GLY A 29 29.88 1.08 -53.61
CA GLY A 29 30.85 1.92 -54.32
C GLY A 29 30.81 3.40 -53.99
N LEU A 30 30.20 3.80 -52.84
CA LEU A 30 30.23 5.19 -52.39
C LEU A 30 31.60 5.56 -51.80
N ASP A 31 31.89 6.88 -51.89
CA ASP A 31 33.07 7.46 -51.30
C ASP A 31 33.16 7.20 -49.79
N GLY A 32 34.35 6.86 -49.29
CA GLY A 32 34.57 6.48 -47.89
C GLY A 32 34.21 7.56 -46.89
N ILE A 33 34.31 8.84 -47.26
CA ILE A 33 33.93 9.97 -46.40
C ILE A 33 32.39 10.03 -46.22
N ILE A 34 31.66 9.78 -47.33
CA ILE A 34 30.19 9.72 -47.32
C ILE A 34 29.73 8.54 -46.47
N VAL A 35 30.34 7.37 -46.67
CA VAL A 35 30.03 6.15 -45.91
C VAL A 35 30.29 6.34 -44.40
N LEU A 36 31.43 6.92 -44.04
CA LEU A 36 31.77 7.19 -42.64
C LEU A 36 30.76 8.18 -41.99
N ASN A 37 30.37 9.22 -42.71
CA ASN A 37 29.42 10.21 -42.24
C ASN A 37 28.02 9.57 -42.07
N ALA A 38 27.55 8.73 -42.98
CA ALA A 38 26.32 7.99 -42.90
C ALA A 38 26.31 7.03 -41.68
N ALA A 39 27.41 6.25 -41.54
CA ALA A 39 27.55 5.35 -40.37
C ALA A 39 27.54 6.13 -39.05
N ALA A 40 28.24 7.25 -38.96
CA ALA A 40 28.23 8.12 -37.80
C ALA A 40 26.83 8.70 -37.53
N ALA A 41 26.11 9.15 -38.56
CA ALA A 41 24.74 9.63 -38.44
C ALA A 41 23.78 8.57 -37.93
N VAL A 42 23.88 7.32 -38.46
CA VAL A 42 23.07 6.17 -37.99
C VAL A 42 23.39 5.82 -36.53
N PHE A 43 24.67 5.81 -36.17
CA PHE A 43 25.08 5.57 -34.80
C PHE A 43 24.48 6.61 -33.83
N ILE A 44 24.61 7.91 -34.15
CA ILE A 44 24.07 9.01 -33.36
C ILE A 44 22.53 8.90 -33.26
N ALA A 45 21.83 8.65 -34.38
CA ALA A 45 20.40 8.49 -34.44
C ALA A 45 19.89 7.34 -33.53
N GLY A 46 20.69 6.25 -33.48
CA GLY A 46 20.38 5.07 -32.66
C GLY A 46 20.70 5.17 -31.18
N LEU A 47 21.38 6.24 -30.74
CA LEU A 47 21.71 6.42 -29.31
C LEU A 47 20.44 6.54 -28.44
N PRO A 48 20.29 5.75 -27.37
CA PRO A 48 19.07 5.74 -26.55
C PRO A 48 19.02 6.88 -25.52
N LEU A 49 19.70 8.01 -25.75
CA LEU A 49 19.81 9.11 -24.79
C LEU A 49 18.45 9.72 -24.42
N PRO A 50 17.55 10.10 -25.36
CA PRO A 50 16.24 10.64 -25.04
C PRO A 50 15.36 9.63 -24.27
N TYR A 51 15.46 8.34 -24.62
CA TYR A 51 14.76 7.27 -23.94
C TYR A 51 15.22 7.13 -22.47
N MET A 52 16.54 7.18 -22.22
CA MET A 52 17.13 7.04 -20.89
C MET A 52 16.74 8.22 -19.99
N LEU A 53 16.95 9.45 -20.47
CA LEU A 53 16.59 10.68 -19.74
C LEU A 53 15.07 10.79 -19.57
N GLY A 54 14.32 10.39 -20.59
CA GLY A 54 12.86 10.38 -20.57
C GLY A 54 12.24 9.44 -19.52
N LYS A 55 13.01 8.48 -19.02
CA LYS A 55 12.64 7.63 -17.89
C LYS A 55 13.18 8.18 -16.57
N LEU A 56 14.44 8.62 -16.55
CA LEU A 56 15.12 9.04 -15.33
C LEU A 56 14.54 10.32 -14.73
N LEU A 57 14.33 11.35 -15.55
CA LEU A 57 13.88 12.67 -15.08
C LEU A 57 12.50 12.65 -14.41
N PRO A 58 11.44 11.99 -14.98
CA PRO A 58 10.16 11.91 -14.30
C PRO A 58 10.24 11.16 -12.96
N TYR A 59 11.06 10.10 -12.85
CA TYR A 59 11.25 9.39 -11.58
C TYR A 59 11.89 10.27 -10.52
N THR A 60 13.01 10.94 -10.84
CA THR A 60 13.71 11.80 -9.87
C THR A 60 12.83 12.97 -9.41
N ARG A 61 12.03 13.55 -10.31
CA ARG A 61 11.07 14.58 -9.93
C ARG A 61 9.96 14.04 -9.05
N GLY A 62 9.32 12.93 -9.44
CA GLY A 62 8.26 12.31 -8.65
C GLY A 62 8.72 11.92 -7.26
N SER A 63 9.93 11.34 -7.14
CA SER A 63 10.51 10.98 -5.84
C SER A 63 10.81 12.20 -4.97
N ARG A 64 11.28 13.32 -5.56
CA ARG A 64 11.45 14.58 -4.82
C ARG A 64 10.12 15.12 -4.31
N GLN A 65 9.07 15.03 -5.13
CA GLN A 65 7.73 15.47 -4.74
C GLN A 65 7.14 14.57 -3.64
N ALA A 66 7.31 13.25 -3.72
CA ALA A 66 6.91 12.33 -2.67
C ALA A 66 7.60 12.64 -1.34
N ARG A 67 8.92 12.87 -1.35
CA ARG A 67 9.68 13.25 -0.14
C ARG A 67 9.22 14.56 0.49
N LYS A 68 8.78 15.54 -0.31
CA LYS A 68 8.21 16.80 0.21
C LYS A 68 6.89 16.59 0.94
N ASN A 69 6.19 15.50 0.68
CA ASN A 69 4.96 15.10 1.34
C ASN A 69 5.22 14.04 2.44
N ASP A 70 6.42 13.97 3.00
CA ASP A 70 6.83 13.02 4.05
C ASP A 70 6.61 11.54 3.68
N ILE A 71 6.71 11.21 2.39
CA ILE A 71 6.58 9.85 1.85
C ILE A 71 7.97 9.30 1.56
N THR A 72 8.30 8.16 2.18
CA THR A 72 9.55 7.45 1.93
C THR A 72 9.32 6.30 0.95
N LEU A 73 10.02 6.34 -0.19
CA LEU A 73 10.04 5.29 -1.21
C LEU A 73 11.31 4.45 -1.03
N ALA A 74 11.20 3.12 -1.17
CA ALA A 74 12.36 2.24 -1.17
C ALA A 74 13.15 2.35 -2.51
N SER A 75 12.46 2.66 -3.60
CA SER A 75 13.06 2.92 -4.91
C SER A 75 12.18 3.85 -5.75
N ASP A 76 12.81 4.61 -6.67
CA ASP A 76 12.09 5.50 -7.57
C ASP A 76 11.13 4.74 -8.52
N SER A 77 11.41 3.45 -8.79
CA SER A 77 10.55 2.61 -9.64
C SER A 77 9.17 2.35 -9.03
N GLN A 78 9.03 2.42 -7.71
CA GLN A 78 7.75 2.28 -7.02
C GLN A 78 6.71 3.32 -7.48
N LEU A 79 7.14 4.49 -7.98
CA LEU A 79 6.21 5.46 -8.56
C LEU A 79 5.45 4.92 -9.78
N ALA A 80 6.11 4.08 -10.58
CA ALA A 80 5.43 3.44 -11.71
C ALA A 80 4.49 2.33 -11.24
N GLU A 81 4.87 1.59 -10.21
CA GLU A 81 4.03 0.55 -9.60
C GLU A 81 2.77 1.17 -9.01
N ILE A 82 2.91 2.24 -8.23
CA ILE A 82 1.79 3.02 -7.66
C ILE A 82 0.88 3.57 -8.75
N GLY A 83 1.44 4.12 -9.83
CA GLY A 83 0.64 4.68 -10.92
C GLY A 83 -0.22 3.63 -11.66
N ASN A 84 0.11 2.34 -11.54
CA ASN A 84 -0.62 1.21 -12.13
C ASN A 84 -1.56 0.52 -11.12
N ILE A 85 -1.69 1.04 -9.89
CA ILE A 85 -2.62 0.48 -8.92
C ILE A 85 -4.05 0.84 -9.27
N ASP A 86 -4.90 -0.16 -9.36
CA ASP A 86 -6.34 -0.04 -9.59
C ASP A 86 -7.15 -0.45 -8.36
N THR A 87 -6.57 -1.30 -7.48
CA THR A 87 -7.22 -1.80 -6.27
C THR A 87 -6.37 -1.53 -5.05
N LEU A 88 -6.97 -0.93 -4.02
CA LEU A 88 -6.36 -0.69 -2.74
C LEU A 88 -7.06 -1.52 -1.67
N ILE A 89 -6.29 -2.41 -1.04
CA ILE A 89 -6.73 -3.21 0.10
C ILE A 89 -6.41 -2.46 1.38
N LEU A 90 -7.42 -2.28 2.22
CA LEU A 90 -7.33 -1.58 3.50
C LEU A 90 -7.55 -2.56 4.66
N THR A 91 -6.76 -2.41 5.72
CA THR A 91 -7.11 -3.01 7.00
C THR A 91 -8.08 -2.09 7.76
N ARG A 92 -8.93 -2.65 8.62
CA ARG A 92 -9.85 -1.81 9.40
C ARG A 92 -9.10 -1.00 10.44
N HIS A 93 -8.45 -1.69 11.39
CA HIS A 93 -7.84 -1.08 12.56
C HIS A 93 -6.67 -0.17 12.18
N GLY A 94 -6.77 1.09 12.61
CA GLY A 94 -5.73 2.09 12.41
C GLY A 94 -5.53 2.56 10.96
N VAL A 95 -6.35 2.09 10.00
CA VAL A 95 -6.38 2.57 8.62
C VAL A 95 -7.74 3.15 8.28
N VAL A 96 -8.80 2.34 8.33
CA VAL A 96 -10.18 2.82 8.13
C VAL A 96 -10.71 3.53 9.38
N THR A 97 -10.32 3.04 10.55
CA THR A 97 -10.61 3.61 11.86
C THR A 97 -9.39 4.33 12.43
N GLU A 98 -9.58 5.10 13.50
CA GLU A 98 -8.50 5.84 14.17
C GLU A 98 -7.46 4.92 14.83
N GLY A 99 -7.83 3.66 15.14
CA GLY A 99 -6.95 2.72 15.81
C GLY A 99 -6.89 2.89 17.33
N HIS A 100 -7.89 3.58 17.88
CA HIS A 100 -8.07 3.80 19.32
C HIS A 100 -9.39 3.19 19.78
N PRO A 101 -9.47 1.84 19.90
CA PRO A 101 -10.68 1.19 20.35
C PRO A 101 -11.03 1.60 21.80
N TYR A 102 -12.32 1.72 22.07
CA TYR A 102 -12.86 2.01 23.38
C TYR A 102 -14.09 1.17 23.68
N VAL A 103 -14.37 0.92 24.98
CA VAL A 103 -15.57 0.19 25.40
C VAL A 103 -16.78 1.10 25.23
N ALA A 104 -17.63 0.78 24.25
CA ALA A 104 -18.84 1.54 23.96
C ALA A 104 -19.98 1.15 24.90
N ASN A 105 -20.21 -0.15 25.13
CA ASN A 105 -21.29 -0.64 25.97
C ASN A 105 -20.96 -2.01 26.60
N LEU A 106 -21.62 -2.29 27.73
CA LEU A 106 -21.54 -3.55 28.48
C LEU A 106 -22.90 -4.21 28.52
N TYR A 107 -22.96 -5.51 28.18
CA TYR A 107 -24.19 -6.31 28.22
C TYR A 107 -23.95 -7.54 29.09
N PRO A 108 -24.16 -7.39 30.42
CA PRO A 108 -23.94 -8.46 31.39
C PRO A 108 -25.08 -9.50 31.36
N ALA A 109 -24.77 -10.75 31.71
CA ALA A 109 -25.71 -11.83 31.92
C ALA A 109 -25.54 -12.42 33.33
N GLY A 110 -26.48 -12.13 34.23
CA GLY A 110 -26.47 -12.60 35.60
C GLY A 110 -25.42 -11.98 36.54
N ILE A 111 -24.80 -10.88 36.14
CA ILE A 111 -23.82 -10.11 36.93
C ILE A 111 -23.98 -8.62 36.64
N SER A 112 -23.34 -7.74 37.45
CA SER A 112 -23.39 -6.29 37.20
C SER A 112 -22.43 -5.90 36.03
N PRO A 113 -22.70 -4.74 35.37
CA PRO A 113 -21.80 -4.25 34.31
C PRO A 113 -20.37 -4.04 34.80
N ASN A 114 -20.17 -3.53 36.00
CA ASN A 114 -18.82 -3.34 36.56
C ASN A 114 -18.15 -4.68 36.90
N ALA A 115 -18.90 -5.67 37.37
CA ALA A 115 -18.35 -7.02 37.57
C ALA A 115 -17.90 -7.67 36.23
N LEU A 116 -18.71 -7.52 35.16
CA LEU A 116 -18.34 -7.99 33.82
C LEU A 116 -17.04 -7.34 33.35
N LEU A 117 -16.94 -6.02 33.47
CA LEU A 117 -15.77 -5.25 33.06
C LEU A 117 -14.54 -5.59 33.91
N SER A 118 -14.68 -5.75 35.24
CA SER A 118 -13.59 -6.12 36.13
C SER A 118 -13.04 -7.52 35.84
N LEU A 119 -13.90 -8.51 35.57
CA LEU A 119 -13.48 -9.86 35.19
C LEU A 119 -12.70 -9.83 33.87
N ALA A 120 -13.23 -9.17 32.84
CA ALA A 120 -12.58 -9.05 31.55
C ALA A 120 -11.23 -8.30 31.64
N ALA A 121 -11.20 -7.16 32.33
CA ALA A 121 -9.99 -6.36 32.48
C ALA A 121 -8.91 -7.09 33.30
N SER A 122 -9.30 -7.88 34.31
CA SER A 122 -8.35 -8.71 35.07
C SER A 122 -7.73 -9.80 34.19
N ALA A 123 -8.52 -10.41 33.30
CA ALA A 123 -8.01 -11.37 32.32
C ALA A 123 -7.12 -10.72 31.26
N GLU A 124 -7.45 -9.52 30.79
CA GLU A 124 -6.78 -8.80 29.71
C GLU A 124 -5.60 -7.92 30.19
N LYS A 125 -5.31 -7.86 31.48
CA LYS A 125 -4.28 -6.98 32.07
C LYS A 125 -2.89 -7.16 31.42
N GLN A 126 -2.55 -8.39 31.02
CA GLN A 126 -1.29 -8.74 30.38
C GLN A 126 -1.37 -8.78 28.85
N ALA A 127 -2.57 -8.56 28.27
CA ALA A 127 -2.76 -8.63 26.83
C ALA A 127 -2.06 -7.47 26.10
N THR A 128 -1.44 -7.81 24.98
CA THR A 128 -0.72 -6.82 24.15
C THR A 128 -1.59 -6.25 23.03
N HIS A 129 -2.74 -6.85 22.76
CA HIS A 129 -3.62 -6.43 21.67
C HIS A 129 -4.52 -5.24 22.05
N PRO A 130 -4.89 -4.38 21.07
CA PRO A 130 -5.60 -3.14 21.33
C PRO A 130 -6.95 -3.28 22.04
N LEU A 131 -7.68 -4.37 21.81
CA LEU A 131 -8.99 -4.60 22.44
C LEU A 131 -8.86 -4.84 23.95
N GLY A 132 -7.87 -5.66 24.36
CA GLY A 132 -7.57 -5.92 25.76
C GLY A 132 -7.15 -4.64 26.47
N ARG A 133 -6.32 -3.83 25.84
CA ARG A 133 -5.93 -2.51 26.37
C ARG A 133 -7.14 -1.61 26.58
N ALA A 134 -8.07 -1.52 25.62
CA ALA A 134 -9.30 -0.72 25.75
C ALA A 134 -10.17 -1.17 26.93
N ILE A 135 -10.30 -2.49 27.14
CA ILE A 135 -11.03 -3.06 28.28
C ILE A 135 -10.34 -2.70 29.60
N TYR A 136 -9.01 -2.90 29.67
CA TYR A 136 -8.22 -2.60 30.85
C TYR A 136 -8.24 -1.11 31.21
N GLU A 137 -8.02 -0.22 30.24
CA GLU A 137 -8.04 1.23 30.44
C GLU A 137 -9.40 1.72 30.92
N THR A 138 -10.49 1.20 30.32
CA THR A 138 -11.85 1.55 30.75
C THR A 138 -12.15 1.12 32.19
N ALA A 139 -11.69 -0.06 32.60
CA ALA A 139 -11.83 -0.54 33.97
C ALA A 139 -11.02 0.30 34.97
N SER A 140 -9.79 0.65 34.60
CA SER A 140 -8.89 1.50 35.39
C SER A 140 -9.45 2.91 35.57
N GLN A 141 -9.99 3.52 34.51
CA GLN A 141 -10.64 4.84 34.55
C GLN A 141 -11.88 4.85 35.48
N ARG A 142 -12.59 3.71 35.58
CA ARG A 142 -13.71 3.54 36.50
C ARG A 142 -13.28 3.23 37.94
N GLY A 143 -11.99 3.13 38.22
CA GLY A 143 -11.46 2.79 39.54
C GLY A 143 -11.81 1.38 40.02
N LEU A 144 -12.04 0.43 39.06
CA LEU A 144 -12.42 -0.93 39.45
C LEU A 144 -11.18 -1.69 39.98
N GLN A 145 -11.42 -2.46 41.05
CA GLN A 145 -10.37 -3.35 41.54
C GLN A 145 -10.13 -4.50 40.54
N LEU A 146 -8.89 -4.65 40.11
CA LEU A 146 -8.45 -5.69 39.19
C LEU A 146 -7.57 -6.68 39.93
N ILE A 147 -7.89 -7.97 39.76
CA ILE A 147 -7.12 -9.08 40.33
C ILE A 147 -6.09 -9.54 39.32
N GLU A 148 -4.90 -9.82 39.76
CA GLU A 148 -3.84 -10.33 38.88
C GLU A 148 -4.09 -11.79 38.49
N ALA A 149 -3.90 -12.10 37.21
CA ALA A 149 -4.06 -13.46 36.73
C ALA A 149 -2.86 -14.32 37.16
N SER A 150 -3.16 -15.48 37.76
CA SER A 150 -2.13 -16.48 38.09
C SER A 150 -1.67 -17.27 36.87
N THR A 151 -2.52 -17.37 35.85
CA THR A 151 -2.20 -17.99 34.56
C THR A 151 -2.77 -17.10 33.46
N PHE A 152 -2.00 -16.85 32.42
CA PHE A 152 -2.38 -16.03 31.27
C PHE A 152 -1.92 -16.70 29.97
N ASN A 153 -2.83 -16.86 29.02
CA ASN A 153 -2.54 -17.41 27.72
C ASN A 153 -3.30 -16.65 26.64
N GLU A 154 -2.58 -15.95 25.77
CA GLU A 154 -3.15 -15.25 24.61
C GLU A 154 -3.20 -16.20 23.41
N ILE A 155 -4.39 -16.48 22.88
CA ILE A 155 -4.63 -17.37 21.75
C ILE A 155 -4.85 -16.51 20.49
N PRO A 156 -3.89 -16.49 19.55
CA PRO A 156 -3.94 -15.61 18.40
C PRO A 156 -5.24 -15.77 17.58
N GLY A 157 -5.96 -14.65 17.39
CA GLY A 157 -7.21 -14.61 16.62
C GLY A 157 -8.45 -15.17 17.33
N CYS A 158 -8.31 -15.64 18.58
CA CYS A 158 -9.39 -16.18 19.41
C CYS A 158 -9.71 -15.27 20.59
N GLY A 159 -8.74 -15.00 21.45
CA GLY A 159 -8.89 -14.23 22.68
C GLY A 159 -7.88 -14.65 23.75
N VAL A 160 -8.25 -14.45 25.00
CA VAL A 160 -7.42 -14.69 26.18
C VAL A 160 -8.08 -15.73 27.09
N GLU A 161 -7.28 -16.65 27.59
CA GLU A 161 -7.62 -17.56 28.68
C GLU A 161 -6.77 -17.23 29.91
N ALA A 162 -7.42 -17.02 31.07
CA ALA A 162 -6.75 -16.59 32.28
C ALA A 162 -7.39 -17.21 33.53
N ILE A 163 -6.58 -17.48 34.55
CA ILE A 163 -7.07 -17.85 35.89
C ILE A 163 -6.89 -16.63 36.78
N VAL A 164 -8.02 -16.07 37.25
CA VAL A 164 -8.06 -14.87 38.07
C VAL A 164 -8.71 -15.22 39.41
N GLY A 165 -7.90 -15.35 40.46
CA GLY A 165 -8.35 -15.90 41.74
C GLY A 165 -8.88 -17.31 41.59
N ARG A 166 -10.20 -17.52 41.82
CA ARG A 166 -10.87 -18.84 41.63
C ARG A 166 -11.61 -18.94 40.30
N ASN A 167 -11.55 -17.93 39.44
CA ASN A 167 -12.31 -17.88 38.20
C ASN A 167 -11.43 -18.32 37.03
N SER A 168 -11.94 -19.27 36.24
CA SER A 168 -11.35 -19.62 34.93
C SER A 168 -12.04 -18.78 33.85
N LEU A 169 -11.36 -17.74 33.38
CA LEU A 169 -11.92 -16.76 32.45
C LEU A 169 -11.47 -17.04 31.02
N ARG A 170 -12.42 -16.88 30.10
CA ARG A 170 -12.15 -16.80 28.65
C ARG A 170 -12.78 -15.51 28.11
N VAL A 171 -11.95 -14.69 27.50
CA VAL A 171 -12.36 -13.38 26.95
C VAL A 171 -12.01 -13.40 25.47
N GLY A 172 -13.02 -13.36 24.56
CA GLY A 172 -12.71 -13.45 23.14
C GLY A 172 -13.92 -13.57 22.21
N SER A 173 -13.68 -14.17 21.04
CA SER A 173 -14.68 -14.25 19.97
C SER A 173 -15.79 -15.28 20.25
N LEU A 174 -17.02 -15.01 19.76
CA LEU A 174 -18.15 -15.94 19.83
C LEU A 174 -17.79 -17.32 19.25
N ALA A 175 -17.10 -17.35 18.10
CA ALA A 175 -16.75 -18.59 17.43
C ALA A 175 -15.80 -19.46 18.27
N TRP A 176 -14.85 -18.83 18.95
CA TRP A 176 -13.93 -19.52 19.84
C TRP A 176 -14.66 -20.07 21.07
N LEU A 177 -15.44 -19.26 21.78
CA LEU A 177 -16.17 -19.71 22.97
C LEU A 177 -17.13 -20.87 22.66
N LYS A 178 -17.80 -20.86 21.50
CA LYS A 178 -18.64 -21.98 21.06
C LYS A 178 -17.83 -23.26 20.84
N ARG A 179 -16.65 -23.15 20.25
CA ARG A 179 -15.74 -24.29 20.03
C ARG A 179 -15.25 -24.88 21.34
N GLU A 180 -15.05 -24.03 22.37
CA GLU A 180 -14.66 -24.44 23.72
C GLU A 180 -15.85 -24.97 24.54
N GLY A 181 -17.05 -25.11 23.96
CA GLY A 181 -18.23 -25.64 24.62
C GLY A 181 -18.82 -24.72 25.71
N ILE A 182 -18.59 -23.43 25.63
CA ILE A 182 -19.16 -22.45 26.55
C ILE A 182 -20.65 -22.26 26.26
N ASP A 183 -21.46 -22.34 27.32
CA ASP A 183 -22.90 -22.09 27.25
C ASP A 183 -23.17 -20.56 27.09
N ILE A 184 -23.79 -20.20 25.96
CA ILE A 184 -24.08 -18.83 25.59
C ILE A 184 -25.57 -18.70 25.33
N SER A 185 -26.24 -17.85 26.10
CA SER A 185 -27.69 -17.66 25.97
C SER A 185 -28.08 -17.12 24.58
N ALA A 186 -29.26 -17.51 24.11
CA ALA A 186 -29.81 -17.02 22.84
C ALA A 186 -29.96 -15.50 22.80
N GLU A 187 -30.23 -14.88 23.96
CA GLU A 187 -30.31 -13.44 24.10
C GLU A 187 -28.97 -12.75 23.77
N LEU A 188 -27.86 -13.27 24.29
CA LEU A 188 -26.53 -12.75 23.98
C LEU A 188 -26.17 -12.95 22.51
N ILE A 189 -26.56 -14.06 21.88
CA ILE A 189 -26.35 -14.28 20.44
C ILE A 189 -27.11 -13.24 19.61
N THR A 190 -28.40 -13.04 19.94
CA THR A 190 -29.23 -12.02 19.27
C THR A 190 -28.64 -10.61 19.46
N LYS A 191 -28.14 -10.31 20.67
CA LYS A 191 -27.51 -9.03 20.98
C LYS A 191 -26.23 -8.83 20.19
N ASN A 192 -25.40 -9.86 20.07
CA ASN A 192 -24.20 -9.84 19.21
C ASN A 192 -24.55 -9.47 17.77
N ASP A 193 -25.59 -10.06 17.19
CA ASP A 193 -26.03 -9.76 15.84
C ASP A 193 -26.47 -8.31 15.66
N GLN A 194 -27.21 -7.76 16.64
CA GLN A 194 -27.61 -6.36 16.66
C GLN A 194 -26.41 -5.40 16.73
N LEU A 195 -25.39 -5.74 17.54
CA LEU A 195 -24.17 -4.95 17.69
C LEU A 195 -23.32 -5.01 16.41
N ALA A 196 -23.20 -6.20 15.82
CA ALA A 196 -22.51 -6.36 14.53
C ALA A 196 -23.16 -5.54 13.40
N GLN A 197 -24.51 -5.43 13.38
CA GLN A 197 -25.25 -4.56 12.45
C GLN A 197 -24.95 -3.07 12.63
N LYS A 198 -24.57 -2.65 13.84
CA LYS A 198 -24.14 -1.28 14.15
C LYS A 198 -22.66 -1.04 13.83
N GLY A 199 -21.88 -2.11 13.56
CA GLY A 199 -20.45 -2.06 13.25
C GLY A 199 -19.54 -2.20 14.47
N HIS A 200 -20.09 -2.51 15.67
CA HIS A 200 -19.28 -2.73 16.88
C HIS A 200 -18.55 -4.06 16.85
N TRP A 201 -17.37 -4.10 17.44
CA TRP A 201 -16.73 -5.34 17.85
C TRP A 201 -17.40 -5.88 19.12
N THR A 202 -17.51 -7.18 19.21
CA THR A 202 -18.08 -7.86 20.36
C THR A 202 -17.05 -8.81 20.95
N VAL A 203 -16.77 -8.64 22.22
CA VAL A 203 -15.90 -9.52 23.02
C VAL A 203 -16.80 -10.20 24.05
N PHE A 204 -16.81 -11.54 24.03
CA PHE A 204 -17.55 -12.35 24.98
C PHE A 204 -16.68 -12.65 26.18
N VAL A 205 -17.27 -12.61 27.36
CA VAL A 205 -16.62 -12.91 28.63
C VAL A 205 -17.27 -14.13 29.24
N ALA A 206 -16.52 -15.19 29.43
CA ALA A 206 -16.98 -16.41 30.08
C ALA A 206 -16.23 -16.69 31.38
N ASN A 207 -16.93 -17.25 32.36
CA ASN A 207 -16.36 -17.77 33.59
C ASN A 207 -16.77 -19.25 33.74
N GLY A 208 -15.79 -20.15 33.74
CA GLY A 208 -16.00 -21.57 33.67
C GLY A 208 -16.71 -21.94 32.37
N LYS A 209 -17.88 -22.59 32.46
CA LYS A 209 -18.68 -23.05 31.33
C LYS A 209 -19.76 -22.04 30.87
N TYR A 210 -19.91 -20.91 31.54
CA TYR A 210 -21.00 -19.97 31.29
C TYR A 210 -20.52 -18.64 30.78
N CYS A 211 -21.14 -18.15 29.72
CA CYS A 211 -20.94 -16.78 29.26
C CYS A 211 -21.61 -15.79 30.23
N ARG A 212 -20.84 -14.79 30.67
CA ARG A 212 -21.26 -13.76 31.63
C ARG A 212 -21.65 -12.44 30.97
N GLY A 213 -21.46 -12.32 29.66
CA GLY A 213 -21.88 -11.13 28.92
C GLY A 213 -21.02 -10.80 27.73
N ILE A 214 -21.35 -9.66 27.12
CA ILE A 214 -20.68 -9.09 25.96
C ILE A 214 -20.17 -7.70 26.31
N ILE A 215 -18.95 -7.41 25.90
CA ILE A 215 -18.37 -6.08 25.85
C ILE A 215 -18.41 -5.61 24.39
N ALA A 216 -19.13 -4.53 24.11
CA ALA A 216 -19.14 -3.91 22.80
C ALA A 216 -18.02 -2.88 22.75
N ILE A 217 -17.14 -3.03 21.77
CA ILE A 217 -16.01 -2.13 21.53
C ILE A 217 -16.26 -1.41 20.21
N ASP A 218 -16.01 -0.12 20.19
CA ASP A 218 -16.05 0.69 18.99
C ASP A 218 -14.66 1.30 18.71
N ASP A 219 -14.44 1.67 17.45
CA ASP A 219 -13.25 2.36 17.00
C ASP A 219 -13.72 3.35 15.93
N ALA A 220 -13.61 4.62 16.20
CA ALA A 220 -14.17 5.69 15.37
C ALA A 220 -13.58 5.64 13.95
N LEU A 221 -14.40 5.96 12.96
CA LEU A 221 -13.91 6.16 11.60
C LEU A 221 -13.03 7.42 11.56
N SER A 222 -11.88 7.31 10.94
CA SER A 222 -10.97 8.45 10.78
C SER A 222 -11.51 9.41 9.73
N ASP A 223 -11.72 10.68 10.11
CA ASP A 223 -12.18 11.73 9.18
C ASP A 223 -11.22 11.93 8.01
N ASP A 224 -9.91 11.83 8.26
CA ASP A 224 -8.89 11.93 7.21
C ASP A 224 -8.98 10.76 6.24
N THR A 225 -9.22 9.56 6.75
CA THR A 225 -9.44 8.38 5.93
C THR A 225 -10.71 8.52 5.08
N LEU A 226 -11.80 9.06 5.62
CA LEU A 226 -13.02 9.31 4.84
C LEU A 226 -12.81 10.33 3.71
N LYS A 227 -11.98 11.35 3.92
CA LYS A 227 -11.58 12.31 2.87
C LYS A 227 -10.71 11.62 1.82
N ALA A 228 -9.75 10.81 2.25
CA ALA A 228 -8.87 10.04 1.36
C ALA A 228 -9.66 9.06 0.49
N ILE A 229 -10.60 8.31 1.07
CA ILE A 229 -11.49 7.38 0.35
C ILE A 229 -12.24 8.11 -0.77
N ARG A 230 -12.84 9.27 -0.48
CA ARG A 230 -13.54 10.07 -1.50
C ARG A 230 -12.62 10.52 -2.63
N LYS A 231 -11.38 10.91 -2.32
CA LYS A 231 -10.39 11.30 -3.33
C LYS A 231 -9.95 10.11 -4.18
N LEU A 232 -9.67 8.96 -3.56
CA LEU A 232 -9.27 7.73 -4.24
C LEU A 232 -10.34 7.20 -5.18
N LYS A 233 -11.62 7.27 -4.79
CA LYS A 233 -12.74 6.91 -5.65
C LYS A 233 -12.85 7.81 -6.88
N ARG A 234 -12.59 9.11 -6.75
CA ARG A 234 -12.50 10.03 -7.90
C ARG A 234 -11.34 9.67 -8.84
N GLN A 235 -10.28 9.07 -8.31
CA GLN A 235 -9.14 8.56 -9.08
C GLN A 235 -9.40 7.17 -9.67
N GLN A 236 -10.63 6.63 -9.52
CA GLN A 236 -11.06 5.30 -9.99
C GLN A 236 -10.30 4.14 -9.35
N ILE A 237 -9.89 4.29 -8.09
CA ILE A 237 -9.30 3.21 -7.30
C ILE A 237 -10.42 2.43 -6.62
N HIS A 238 -10.42 1.10 -6.82
CA HIS A 238 -11.33 0.18 -6.16
C HIS A 238 -10.86 -0.10 -4.73
N LEU A 239 -11.71 0.17 -3.73
CA LEU A 239 -11.36 0.14 -2.32
C LEU A 239 -11.99 -1.08 -1.64
N VAL A 240 -11.16 -2.00 -1.17
CA VAL A 240 -11.58 -3.26 -0.56
C VAL A 240 -11.06 -3.35 0.86
N MET A 241 -11.90 -3.69 1.83
CA MET A 241 -11.46 -3.97 3.19
C MET A 241 -11.37 -5.47 3.45
N LEU A 242 -10.21 -5.95 3.93
CA LEU A 242 -10.01 -7.34 4.34
C LEU A 242 -9.77 -7.42 5.85
N THR A 243 -10.68 -8.08 6.59
CA THR A 243 -10.63 -8.15 8.05
C THR A 243 -10.89 -9.55 8.59
N ARG A 244 -10.44 -9.81 9.83
CA ARG A 244 -10.78 -11.04 10.59
C ARG A 244 -12.16 -10.98 11.24
N GLU A 245 -12.76 -9.82 11.28
CA GLU A 245 -14.03 -9.60 11.96
C GLU A 245 -15.21 -10.29 11.28
N ASN A 246 -16.35 -10.31 11.99
CA ASN A 246 -17.61 -10.79 11.45
C ASN A 246 -17.96 -10.08 10.13
N LYS A 247 -18.46 -10.85 9.16
CA LYS A 247 -18.86 -10.33 7.84
C LYS A 247 -19.86 -9.16 7.93
N ARG A 248 -20.83 -9.22 8.88
CA ARG A 248 -21.83 -8.18 9.08
C ARG A 248 -21.16 -6.88 9.55
N THR A 249 -20.29 -6.97 10.54
CA THR A 249 -19.51 -5.83 11.04
C THR A 249 -18.66 -5.22 9.95
N ALA A 250 -17.92 -6.06 9.20
CA ALA A 250 -17.09 -5.62 8.08
C ALA A 250 -17.90 -4.85 7.02
N ASN A 251 -19.04 -5.39 6.59
CA ASN A 251 -19.93 -4.76 5.60
C ASN A 251 -20.51 -3.44 6.11
N THR A 252 -20.89 -3.38 7.39
CA THR A 252 -21.44 -2.16 7.99
C THR A 252 -20.39 -1.04 8.03
N VAL A 253 -19.16 -1.36 8.45
CA VAL A 253 -18.06 -0.40 8.49
C VAL A 253 -17.68 0.06 7.08
N ALA A 254 -17.57 -0.86 6.14
CA ALA A 254 -17.28 -0.54 4.74
C ALA A 254 -18.31 0.39 4.14
N LYS A 255 -19.60 0.13 4.38
CA LYS A 255 -20.71 1.00 3.93
C LYS A 255 -20.63 2.39 4.55
N LYS A 256 -20.40 2.49 5.87
CA LYS A 256 -20.23 3.77 6.57
C LYS A 256 -19.02 4.55 6.06
N ALA A 257 -17.91 3.87 5.79
CA ALA A 257 -16.70 4.47 5.26
C ALA A 257 -16.76 4.78 3.75
N GLY A 258 -17.76 4.24 3.04
CA GLY A 258 -17.91 4.43 1.59
C GLY A 258 -16.96 3.57 0.76
N LEU A 259 -16.51 2.41 1.26
CA LEU A 259 -15.71 1.44 0.51
C LEU A 259 -16.56 0.69 -0.51
N ASP A 260 -15.92 0.11 -1.53
CA ASP A 260 -16.62 -0.61 -2.60
C ASP A 260 -16.94 -2.06 -2.21
N ALA A 261 -16.08 -2.69 -1.39
CA ALA A 261 -16.29 -4.04 -0.90
C ALA A 261 -15.64 -4.27 0.46
N ALA A 262 -16.11 -5.28 1.19
CA ALA A 262 -15.47 -5.79 2.39
C ALA A 262 -15.59 -7.32 2.48
N GLN A 263 -14.55 -7.96 2.98
CA GLN A 263 -14.54 -9.38 3.31
C GLN A 263 -14.16 -9.55 4.78
N GLY A 264 -15.04 -10.17 5.53
CA GLY A 264 -14.86 -10.50 6.95
C GLY A 264 -14.56 -11.98 7.19
N GLN A 265 -14.19 -12.32 8.42
CA GLN A 265 -13.85 -13.67 8.86
C GLN A 265 -12.67 -14.30 8.10
N LEU A 266 -11.73 -13.47 7.65
CA LEU A 266 -10.59 -13.95 6.88
C LEU A 266 -9.42 -14.32 7.79
N THR A 267 -8.91 -15.55 7.63
CA THR A 267 -7.57 -15.95 8.10
C THR A 267 -6.49 -15.30 7.23
N THR A 268 -5.23 -15.50 7.54
CA THR A 268 -4.12 -15.02 6.69
C THR A 268 -4.19 -15.65 5.30
N GLU A 269 -4.45 -16.98 5.22
CA GLU A 269 -4.61 -17.72 3.97
C GLU A 269 -5.84 -17.21 3.18
N GLY A 270 -6.93 -16.87 3.88
CA GLY A 270 -8.12 -16.27 3.27
C GLY A 270 -7.81 -14.93 2.62
N LYS A 271 -7.02 -14.07 3.29
CA LYS A 271 -6.57 -12.78 2.72
C LYS A 271 -5.66 -12.98 1.51
N LEU A 272 -4.73 -13.94 1.57
CA LEU A 272 -3.86 -14.26 0.43
C LEU A 272 -4.67 -14.73 -0.78
N ARG A 273 -5.68 -15.57 -0.57
CA ARG A 273 -6.56 -16.03 -1.64
C ARG A 273 -7.33 -14.87 -2.29
N GLU A 274 -7.87 -13.94 -1.49
CA GLU A 274 -8.55 -12.75 -2.02
C GLU A 274 -7.58 -11.85 -2.82
N ILE A 275 -6.36 -11.65 -2.35
CA ILE A 275 -5.32 -10.90 -3.08
C ILE A 275 -5.03 -11.57 -4.43
N GLN A 276 -4.87 -12.89 -4.45
CA GLN A 276 -4.63 -13.64 -5.69
C GLN A 276 -5.79 -13.53 -6.68
N LEU A 277 -7.04 -13.58 -6.20
CA LEU A 277 -8.24 -13.41 -7.02
C LEU A 277 -8.30 -12.00 -7.65
N LEU A 278 -7.94 -10.95 -6.89
CA LEU A 278 -7.88 -9.60 -7.41
C LEU A 278 -6.79 -9.47 -8.48
N LYS A 279 -5.60 -10.02 -8.25
CA LYS A 279 -4.50 -10.00 -9.23
C LYS A 279 -4.81 -10.82 -10.50
N ALA A 280 -5.53 -11.93 -10.37
CA ALA A 280 -5.94 -12.74 -11.51
C ALA A 280 -6.88 -12.00 -12.49
N ARG A 281 -7.54 -10.93 -12.01
CA ARG A 281 -8.34 -10.02 -12.87
C ARG A 281 -7.48 -9.01 -13.64
N GLY A 282 -6.15 -9.07 -13.52
CA GLY A 282 -5.23 -8.17 -14.21
C GLY A 282 -5.12 -6.77 -13.57
N THR A 283 -5.60 -6.61 -12.34
CA THR A 283 -5.55 -5.33 -11.62
C THR A 283 -4.25 -5.20 -10.82
N GLY A 284 -3.68 -4.00 -10.77
CA GLY A 284 -2.60 -3.66 -9.85
C GLY A 284 -3.14 -3.55 -8.42
N VAL A 285 -2.55 -4.29 -7.49
CA VAL A 285 -3.05 -4.40 -6.11
C VAL A 285 -2.05 -3.80 -5.12
N ALA A 286 -2.50 -2.81 -4.34
CA ALA A 286 -1.77 -2.30 -3.19
C ALA A 286 -2.45 -2.72 -1.88
N PHE A 287 -1.66 -2.87 -0.83
CA PHE A 287 -2.13 -3.15 0.52
C PHE A 287 -1.65 -2.08 1.49
N VAL A 288 -2.56 -1.54 2.28
CA VAL A 288 -2.27 -0.56 3.33
C VAL A 288 -2.49 -1.18 4.70
N GLY A 289 -1.46 -1.12 5.53
CA GLY A 289 -1.51 -1.54 6.92
C GLY A 289 -0.85 -0.54 7.85
N ARG A 290 -1.16 -0.64 9.14
CA ARG A 290 -0.46 0.06 10.22
C ARG A 290 0.24 -0.97 11.09
N GLY A 291 1.54 -0.76 11.32
CA GLY A 291 2.38 -1.74 12.00
C GLY A 291 2.79 -2.94 11.12
N PRO A 292 3.34 -4.00 11.74
CA PRO A 292 3.92 -5.11 10.99
C PRO A 292 2.89 -5.85 10.14
N VAL A 293 3.16 -5.94 8.85
CA VAL A 293 2.35 -6.70 7.89
C VAL A 293 2.95 -8.09 7.72
N ASN A 294 2.10 -9.11 7.70
CA ASN A 294 2.55 -10.48 7.47
C ASN A 294 3.40 -10.57 6.18
N PRO A 295 4.62 -11.17 6.23
CA PRO A 295 5.53 -11.23 5.09
C PRO A 295 4.96 -11.89 3.84
N GLU A 296 4.03 -12.84 3.98
CA GLU A 296 3.38 -13.50 2.85
C GLU A 296 2.42 -12.55 2.14
N ILE A 297 1.65 -11.75 2.89
CA ILE A 297 0.78 -10.70 2.33
C ILE A 297 1.65 -9.65 1.62
N ALA A 298 2.75 -9.23 2.26
CA ALA A 298 3.68 -8.26 1.69
C ALA A 298 4.26 -8.71 0.34
N LYS A 299 4.55 -10.01 0.18
CA LYS A 299 5.05 -10.59 -1.08
C LYS A 299 3.95 -10.79 -2.13
N ALA A 300 2.71 -10.96 -1.72
CA ALA A 300 1.59 -11.25 -2.61
C ALA A 300 1.09 -10.01 -3.36
N VAL A 301 1.24 -8.82 -2.80
CA VAL A 301 0.79 -7.55 -3.40
C VAL A 301 1.86 -6.92 -4.29
N ASP A 302 1.45 -6.02 -5.19
CA ASP A 302 2.38 -5.30 -6.05
C ASP A 302 3.04 -4.15 -5.29
N VAL A 303 2.30 -3.50 -4.40
CA VAL A 303 2.79 -2.42 -3.55
C VAL A 303 2.30 -2.61 -2.12
N LEU A 304 3.25 -2.59 -1.18
CA LEU A 304 2.97 -2.53 0.25
C LEU A 304 3.12 -1.09 0.74
N ILE A 305 2.16 -0.62 1.52
CA ILE A 305 2.16 0.70 2.14
C ILE A 305 2.03 0.53 3.65
N GLU A 306 2.96 1.10 4.36
CA GLU A 306 2.95 1.14 5.82
C GLU A 306 2.67 2.56 6.30
N LEU A 307 1.63 2.70 7.13
CA LEU A 307 1.34 3.95 7.83
C LEU A 307 2.14 4.02 9.12
N ALA A 308 2.69 5.19 9.42
CA ALA A 308 3.29 5.45 10.72
C ALA A 308 2.28 5.20 11.85
N PRO A 309 2.72 4.86 13.06
CA PRO A 309 1.84 4.77 14.23
C PRO A 309 1.03 6.05 14.41
N ALA A 310 -0.23 5.94 14.85
CA ALA A 310 -1.07 7.10 15.11
C ALA A 310 -0.53 7.84 16.35
N THR A 311 0.14 8.96 16.15
CA THR A 311 0.56 9.85 17.23
C THR A 311 -0.61 10.72 17.65
N LYS A 312 -1.50 10.21 18.50
CA LYS A 312 -2.32 11.04 19.38
C LYS A 312 -1.83 10.84 20.82
N THR A 313 -0.56 11.10 21.07
CA THR A 313 -0.16 11.59 22.38
C THR A 313 -0.23 13.10 22.28
N ILE A 314 -1.18 13.72 22.95
CA ILE A 314 -1.07 15.13 23.34
C ILE A 314 0.12 15.16 24.30
N VAL A 315 1.30 15.26 23.77
CA VAL A 315 2.51 15.56 24.54
C VAL A 315 2.39 17.04 24.85
N THR A 316 1.99 17.34 26.06
CA THR A 316 2.25 18.67 26.64
C THR A 316 3.71 19.00 26.41
N ALA A 317 3.97 20.22 25.97
CA ALA A 317 5.26 20.72 25.44
C ALA A 317 6.49 20.55 26.35
N THR A 318 6.38 19.83 27.47
CA THR A 318 7.46 19.62 28.47
C THR A 318 8.09 18.23 28.43
N GLU A 319 7.55 17.27 27.63
CA GLU A 319 8.10 15.91 27.50
C GLU A 319 8.45 15.56 26.05
N MET A 320 9.01 16.52 25.32
CA MET A 320 9.61 16.26 23.98
C MET A 320 10.99 15.57 24.12
N ASN A 321 11.07 14.49 24.84
CA ASN A 321 12.09 13.48 24.59
C ASN A 321 11.49 12.50 23.59
N ALA A 322 12.04 12.52 22.38
CA ALA A 322 11.68 11.75 21.22
C ALA A 322 11.20 10.34 21.59
N VAL A 323 9.89 10.10 21.55
CA VAL A 323 9.42 8.76 21.28
C VAL A 323 9.91 8.50 19.86
N ASP A 324 10.93 7.65 19.73
CA ASP A 324 11.48 7.18 18.47
C ASP A 324 10.32 6.55 17.66
N LEU A 325 9.62 7.38 16.90
CA LEU A 325 8.81 6.89 15.78
C LEU A 325 9.79 6.08 14.93
N PRO A 326 9.48 4.84 14.58
CA PRO A 326 10.35 4.08 13.72
C PRO A 326 10.57 4.93 12.46
N ALA A 327 11.77 5.52 12.37
CA ALA A 327 12.16 6.44 11.30
C ALA A 327 12.18 5.73 9.93
N GLN A 328 11.98 4.41 9.93
CA GLN A 328 12.09 3.55 8.76
C GLN A 328 10.92 2.54 8.73
N PRO A 329 10.47 2.14 7.52
CA PRO A 329 9.48 1.08 7.37
C PRO A 329 9.99 -0.22 7.98
N GLN A 330 9.10 -0.99 8.58
CA GLN A 330 9.44 -2.31 9.12
C GLN A 330 9.75 -3.29 7.98
N ASN A 331 9.14 -3.10 6.81
CA ASN A 331 9.47 -3.83 5.61
C ASN A 331 10.31 -2.93 4.67
N PRO A 332 11.55 -3.33 4.29
CA PRO A 332 12.44 -2.52 3.46
C PRO A 332 11.93 -2.27 2.04
N HIS A 333 10.91 -3.01 1.61
CA HIS A 333 10.26 -2.84 0.30
C HIS A 333 8.96 -2.03 0.38
N ALA A 334 8.48 -1.67 1.57
CA ALA A 334 7.27 -0.89 1.75
C ALA A 334 7.50 0.59 1.42
N ILE A 335 6.44 1.22 0.95
CA ILE A 335 6.32 2.68 0.93
C ILE A 335 5.86 3.10 2.31
N TYR A 336 6.55 4.04 2.92
CA TYR A 336 6.26 4.49 4.27
C TYR A 336 5.66 5.89 4.28
N LEU A 337 4.43 6.00 4.81
CA LEU A 337 3.75 7.28 5.00
C LEU A 337 3.98 7.77 6.43
N ARG A 338 4.90 8.73 6.59
CA ARG A 338 5.32 9.24 7.91
C ARG A 338 4.23 10.00 8.65
N SER A 339 3.32 10.64 7.93
CA SER A 339 2.16 11.30 8.52
C SER A 339 1.20 10.32 9.20
N GLY A 340 1.25 9.04 8.84
CA GLY A 340 0.27 8.04 9.24
C GLY A 340 -1.13 8.24 8.62
N LEU A 341 -1.26 9.11 7.61
CA LEU A 341 -2.54 9.45 6.98
C LEU A 341 -2.71 8.75 5.62
N LEU A 342 -3.87 8.16 5.39
CA LEU A 342 -4.22 7.58 4.09
C LEU A 342 -4.33 8.65 2.98
N TRP A 343 -4.54 9.91 3.35
CA TRP A 343 -4.57 11.04 2.41
C TRP A 343 -3.30 11.15 1.57
N ASP A 344 -2.14 10.86 2.14
CA ASP A 344 -0.86 10.93 1.45
C ASP A 344 -0.71 9.86 0.38
N PHE A 345 -1.37 8.71 0.56
CA PHE A 345 -1.45 7.72 -0.51
C PHE A 345 -2.22 8.24 -1.72
N ALA A 346 -3.31 8.99 -1.51
CA ALA A 346 -4.06 9.58 -2.61
C ALA A 346 -3.23 10.66 -3.36
N ALA A 347 -2.35 11.37 -2.66
CA ALA A 347 -1.40 12.29 -3.29
C ALA A 347 -0.30 11.52 -4.04
N LEU A 348 0.23 10.46 -3.45
CA LEU A 348 1.26 9.61 -4.06
C LEU A 348 0.74 8.92 -5.34
N GLN A 349 -0.51 8.46 -5.35
CA GLN A 349 -1.15 7.85 -6.51
C GLN A 349 -1.23 8.84 -7.69
N GLU A 350 -1.52 10.10 -7.40
CA GLU A 350 -1.54 11.17 -8.40
C GLU A 350 -0.14 11.42 -8.98
N ILE A 351 0.88 11.52 -8.11
CA ILE A 351 2.29 11.64 -8.52
C ILE A 351 2.71 10.44 -9.38
N GLY A 352 2.32 9.22 -9.01
CA GLY A 352 2.60 8.00 -9.76
C GLY A 352 1.98 8.03 -11.17
N LYS A 353 0.69 8.36 -11.29
CA LYS A 353 -0.01 8.48 -12.59
C LYS A 353 0.62 9.55 -13.48
N GLN A 354 0.94 10.72 -12.92
CA GLN A 354 1.63 11.79 -13.66
C GLN A 354 3.02 11.35 -14.14
N THR A 355 3.79 10.69 -13.27
CA THR A 355 5.11 10.16 -13.61
C THR A 355 5.03 9.15 -14.75
N LEU A 356 4.08 8.20 -14.70
CA LEU A 356 3.84 7.24 -15.77
C LEU A 356 3.41 7.91 -17.08
N GLY A 357 2.51 8.87 -17.02
CA GLY A 357 2.05 9.63 -18.21
C GLY A 357 3.22 10.31 -18.91
N ARG A 358 4.10 10.97 -18.14
CA ARG A 358 5.32 11.61 -18.67
C ARG A 358 6.29 10.59 -19.29
N ILE A 359 6.51 9.45 -18.63
CA ILE A 359 7.36 8.38 -19.16
C ILE A 359 6.79 7.83 -20.48
N LYS A 360 5.46 7.61 -20.57
CA LYS A 360 4.82 7.14 -21.81
C LYS A 360 5.00 8.15 -22.94
N LEU A 361 4.78 9.44 -22.67
CA LEU A 361 4.95 10.50 -23.67
C LEU A 361 6.42 10.64 -24.10
N ASN A 362 7.37 10.58 -23.16
CA ASN A 362 8.80 10.64 -23.47
C ASN A 362 9.27 9.45 -24.32
N LYS A 363 8.73 8.25 -24.09
CA LYS A 363 8.99 7.09 -24.95
C LYS A 363 8.47 7.33 -26.37
N LEU A 364 7.28 7.91 -26.50
CA LEU A 364 6.69 8.23 -27.79
C LEU A 364 7.54 9.28 -28.53
N ILE A 365 7.95 10.37 -27.87
CA ILE A 365 8.84 11.37 -28.44
C ILE A 365 10.14 10.73 -28.92
N SER A 366 10.78 9.90 -28.08
CA SER A 366 12.02 9.21 -28.45
C SER A 366 11.84 8.28 -29.65
N LEU A 367 10.71 7.56 -29.73
CA LEU A 367 10.41 6.67 -30.85
C LEU A 367 10.17 7.46 -32.14
N ILE A 368 9.36 8.53 -32.10
CA ILE A 368 9.08 9.38 -33.27
C ILE A 368 10.37 10.00 -33.78
N THR A 369 11.20 10.56 -32.90
CA THR A 369 12.49 11.16 -33.29
C THR A 369 13.41 10.13 -33.95
N PHE A 370 13.50 8.92 -33.39
CA PHE A 370 14.26 7.82 -33.95
C PHE A 370 13.78 7.46 -35.38
N LEU A 371 12.46 7.31 -35.55
CA LEU A 371 11.86 6.99 -36.86
C LEU A 371 12.02 8.09 -37.90
N LEU A 372 12.12 9.35 -37.49
CA LEU A 372 12.31 10.49 -38.39
C LEU A 372 13.79 10.66 -38.81
N ILE A 373 14.73 10.35 -37.91
CA ILE A 373 16.15 10.62 -38.14
C ILE A 373 16.84 9.41 -38.79
N LEU A 374 16.52 8.18 -38.35
CA LEU A 374 17.21 6.98 -38.78
C LEU A 374 17.12 6.70 -40.29
N PRO A 375 15.92 6.75 -40.95
CA PRO A 375 15.84 6.44 -42.39
C PRO A 375 16.69 7.37 -43.28
N PRO A 376 16.63 8.72 -43.15
CA PRO A 376 17.47 9.60 -43.95
C PRO A 376 18.96 9.47 -43.57
N ALA A 377 19.33 9.17 -42.33
CA ALA A 377 20.71 8.89 -41.93
C ALA A 377 21.24 7.60 -42.57
N ALA A 378 20.39 6.57 -42.68
CA ALA A 378 20.71 5.30 -43.32
C ALA A 378 20.71 5.36 -44.87
N GLY A 379 20.31 6.47 -45.47
CA GLY A 379 20.25 6.65 -46.91
C GLY A 379 19.02 6.01 -47.58
N ALA A 380 17.93 5.82 -46.84
CA ALA A 380 16.71 5.19 -47.38
C ALA A 380 16.11 5.98 -48.57
N PHE A 381 16.40 7.25 -48.70
CA PHE A 381 15.91 8.13 -49.77
C PHE A 381 16.97 8.46 -50.82
N TYR A 382 18.17 7.86 -50.73
CA TYR A 382 19.27 8.14 -51.63
C TYR A 382 18.93 7.82 -53.08
N ALA A 383 18.24 6.72 -53.34
CA ALA A 383 17.78 6.34 -54.66
C ALA A 383 16.82 7.35 -55.32
N PHE A 384 16.19 8.22 -54.53
CA PHE A 384 15.31 9.30 -54.97
C PHE A 384 16.02 10.65 -55.10
N GLY A 385 17.38 10.65 -55.05
CA GLY A 385 18.20 11.87 -55.14
C GLY A 385 18.29 12.70 -53.87
N VAL A 386 17.78 12.18 -52.72
CA VAL A 386 17.90 12.88 -51.43
C VAL A 386 19.24 12.52 -50.79
N PRO A 387 20.08 13.48 -50.42
CA PRO A 387 21.38 13.21 -49.79
C PRO A 387 21.19 12.58 -48.39
N PHE A 388 22.23 11.89 -47.93
CA PHE A 388 22.29 11.36 -46.58
C PHE A 388 22.13 12.48 -45.55
N LEU A 389 21.40 12.21 -44.45
CA LEU A 389 21.41 13.10 -43.32
C LEU A 389 22.85 13.14 -42.73
N PRO A 390 23.49 14.28 -42.65
CA PRO A 390 24.85 14.37 -42.10
C PRO A 390 24.83 14.12 -40.58
N ALA A 391 25.97 13.69 -40.02
CA ALA A 391 26.11 13.36 -38.60
C ALA A 391 25.70 14.54 -37.68
N TRP A 392 26.00 15.79 -38.06
CA TRP A 392 25.54 16.99 -37.31
C TRP A 392 24.01 17.12 -37.32
N GLY A 393 23.36 16.76 -38.42
CA GLY A 393 21.89 16.77 -38.53
C GLY A 393 21.24 15.73 -37.59
N ALA A 394 21.83 14.51 -37.53
CA ALA A 394 21.42 13.49 -36.58
C ALA A 394 21.62 13.97 -35.12
N LEU A 395 22.73 14.66 -34.83
CA LEU A 395 23.02 15.23 -33.52
C LEU A 395 22.01 16.34 -33.14
N ALA A 396 21.67 17.20 -34.08
CA ALA A 396 20.66 18.25 -33.88
C ALA A 396 19.29 17.66 -33.56
N GLY A 397 18.88 16.60 -34.30
CA GLY A 397 17.63 15.89 -34.04
C GLY A 397 17.60 15.20 -32.68
N GLN A 398 18.69 14.56 -32.26
CA GLN A 398 18.82 14.01 -30.91
C GLN A 398 18.78 15.11 -29.83
N GLY A 399 19.45 16.25 -30.08
CA GLY A 399 19.40 17.40 -29.19
C GLY A 399 17.98 17.94 -29.00
N LEU A 400 17.21 18.07 -30.09
CA LEU A 400 15.80 18.45 -30.03
C LEU A 400 14.97 17.47 -29.21
N ALA A 401 15.16 16.15 -29.43
CA ALA A 401 14.47 15.14 -28.65
C ALA A 401 14.79 15.24 -27.15
N LEU A 402 16.05 15.48 -26.80
CA LEU A 402 16.47 15.69 -25.40
C LEU A 402 15.81 16.91 -24.78
N ILE A 403 15.72 18.02 -25.52
CA ILE A 403 15.04 19.24 -25.06
C ILE A 403 13.54 18.94 -24.81
N LEU A 404 12.85 18.33 -25.76
CA LEU A 404 11.42 18.00 -25.64
C LEU A 404 11.14 17.07 -24.45
N VAL A 405 11.95 16.02 -24.30
CA VAL A 405 11.87 15.07 -23.18
C VAL A 405 12.12 15.77 -21.85
N THR A 406 13.09 16.69 -21.79
CA THR A 406 13.40 17.44 -20.57
C THR A 406 12.25 18.38 -20.20
N ILE A 407 11.72 19.14 -21.14
CA ILE A 407 10.58 20.04 -20.93
C ILE A 407 9.38 19.25 -20.41
N ASN A 408 9.02 18.12 -21.07
CA ASN A 408 7.91 17.30 -20.63
C ASN A 408 8.14 16.68 -19.23
N SER A 409 9.35 16.35 -18.89
CA SER A 409 9.71 15.77 -17.59
C SER A 409 9.67 16.79 -16.46
N LEU A 410 9.97 18.07 -16.76
CA LEU A 410 10.00 19.17 -15.79
C LEU A 410 8.65 19.90 -15.64
N ARG A 411 7.71 19.69 -16.51
CA ARG A 411 6.34 20.20 -16.44
C ARG A 411 5.54 19.53 -15.35
#